data_3cbc753be1b6452d645124cb044339f1
#
_entry.id   3cbc753be1b6452d645124cb044339f1
#
_cell.length_a   1.000
_cell.length_b   1.000
_cell.length_c   1.000
_cell.angle_alpha   90.00
_cell.angle_beta   90.00
_cell.angle_gamma   90.00
#
_symmetry.space_group_name_H-M   'P 1'
#
loop_
_entity.id
_entity.type
_entity.pdbx_description
1 polymer ?
#
loop_
_entity_poly.entity_id
_entity_poly.type
_entity_poly.pdbx_seq_one_letter_code
_entity_poly.pdbx_strand_id
1 'polypeptide(L)'
;MKSIRIGFAASLFCAALTAAAADEPALYTVVDGYKVDPVTMTGFRTWRQAACDRCHGANQEGLVGPSLVNSLKTLTKQEFVTTVTNGRLEKGMQSFGASKQVMDNIDALYAYLKGRSDGAITRSKVEPLAQ
;
A
#
# COMPACT_ATOMS: atom_id res chain seq x y z
N MET A 1 29.05 -3.67 73.32
CA MET A 1 28.01 -3.00 72.54
C MET A 1 28.31 -3.25 71.05
N LYS A 2 27.55 -4.17 70.38
CA LYS A 2 27.77 -4.51 68.98
C LYS A 2 26.67 -3.84 68.17
N SER A 3 27.04 -2.89 67.29
CA SER A 3 26.13 -2.19 66.41
C SER A 3 25.91 -3.03 65.14
N ILE A 4 24.66 -3.46 64.92
CA ILE A 4 24.24 -4.16 63.73
C ILE A 4 23.84 -3.09 62.70
N ARG A 5 24.55 -3.07 61.55
CA ARG A 5 24.17 -2.26 60.37
C ARG A 5 23.31 -3.11 59.44
N ILE A 6 22.04 -2.74 59.33
CA ILE A 6 21.10 -3.33 58.38
C ILE A 6 21.26 -2.60 57.06
N GLY A 7 21.81 -3.30 56.06
CA GLY A 7 21.88 -2.81 54.70
C GLY A 7 20.57 -2.99 53.98
N PHE A 8 19.93 -1.89 53.55
CA PHE A 8 18.76 -1.92 52.67
C PHE A 8 19.25 -2.04 51.22
N ALA A 9 19.02 -3.22 50.64
CA ALA A 9 19.22 -3.42 49.21
C ALA A 9 17.96 -2.98 48.45
N ALA A 10 18.02 -1.85 47.79
CA ALA A 10 16.96 -1.39 46.91
C ALA A 10 17.09 -2.10 45.56
N SER A 11 16.24 -3.09 45.31
CA SER A 11 16.11 -3.74 43.99
C SER A 11 15.31 -2.82 43.07
N LEU A 12 15.99 -2.20 42.11
CA LEU A 12 15.33 -1.54 40.99
C LEU A 12 14.73 -2.61 40.05
N PHE A 13 13.41 -2.72 40.09
CA PHE A 13 12.65 -3.51 39.13
C PHE A 13 12.50 -2.68 37.83
N CYS A 14 13.34 -2.92 36.85
CA CYS A 14 13.24 -2.29 35.53
C CYS A 14 12.10 -3.01 34.77
N ALA A 15 10.89 -2.43 34.80
CA ALA A 15 9.78 -2.91 33.99
C ALA A 15 10.04 -2.54 32.52
N ALA A 16 10.45 -3.53 31.72
CA ALA A 16 10.53 -3.37 30.27
C ALA A 16 9.11 -3.27 29.72
N LEU A 17 8.68 -2.07 29.32
CA LEU A 17 7.49 -1.89 28.50
C LEU A 17 7.80 -2.48 27.10
N THR A 18 7.35 -3.68 26.84
CA THR A 18 7.22 -4.19 25.47
C THR A 18 6.08 -3.44 24.81
N ALA A 19 6.38 -2.43 24.01
CA ALA A 19 5.42 -1.84 23.11
C ALA A 19 4.99 -2.95 22.12
N ALA A 20 3.77 -3.46 22.27
CA ALA A 20 3.14 -4.27 21.24
C ALA A 20 2.98 -3.37 20.03
N ALA A 21 3.76 -3.62 18.96
CA ALA A 21 3.51 -3.03 17.66
C ALA A 21 2.09 -3.45 17.28
N ALA A 22 1.18 -2.48 17.16
CA ALA A 22 -0.14 -2.72 16.61
C ALA A 22 0.08 -3.25 15.19
N ASP A 23 -0.45 -4.45 14.92
CA ASP A 23 -0.38 -5.09 13.60
C ASP A 23 -1.27 -4.24 12.67
N GLU A 24 -0.67 -3.30 11.95
CA GLU A 24 -1.36 -2.54 10.92
C GLU A 24 -1.88 -3.55 9.88
N PRO A 25 -3.16 -3.47 9.50
CA PRO A 25 -3.71 -4.41 8.51
C PRO A 25 -2.89 -4.33 7.23
N ALA A 26 -2.50 -5.50 6.73
CA ALA A 26 -1.71 -5.59 5.51
C ALA A 26 -2.42 -4.86 4.36
N LEU A 27 -1.67 -4.02 3.64
CA LEU A 27 -2.19 -3.22 2.53
C LEU A 27 -2.84 -4.08 1.44
N TYR A 28 -2.30 -5.27 1.23
CA TYR A 28 -2.82 -6.28 0.28
C TYR A 28 -2.47 -7.69 0.79
N THR A 29 -3.27 -8.68 0.40
CA THR A 29 -2.96 -10.10 0.59
C THR A 29 -2.86 -10.78 -0.77
N VAL A 30 -1.76 -11.52 -0.99
CA VAL A 30 -1.48 -12.20 -2.26
C VAL A 30 -1.08 -13.64 -2.00
N VAL A 31 -1.64 -14.57 -2.76
CA VAL A 31 -1.27 -15.98 -2.80
C VAL A 31 -0.90 -16.35 -4.22
N ASP A 32 0.11 -17.18 -4.40
CA ASP A 32 0.63 -17.64 -5.71
C ASP A 32 1.04 -16.49 -6.65
N GLY A 33 1.20 -15.28 -6.13
CA GLY A 33 1.59 -14.10 -6.90
C GLY A 33 0.47 -13.46 -7.73
N TYR A 34 -0.77 -13.97 -7.69
CA TYR A 34 -1.88 -13.42 -8.48
C TYR A 34 -3.28 -13.61 -7.88
N LYS A 35 -3.45 -14.41 -6.87
CA LYS A 35 -4.71 -14.53 -6.13
C LYS A 35 -4.72 -13.50 -5.02
N VAL A 36 -5.71 -12.62 -5.03
CA VAL A 36 -5.70 -11.44 -4.17
C VAL A 36 -6.97 -11.30 -3.33
N ASP A 37 -6.86 -10.63 -2.22
CA ASP A 37 -7.98 -10.28 -1.36
C ASP A 37 -9.02 -9.39 -2.07
N PRO A 38 -10.26 -9.28 -1.52
CA PRO A 38 -11.34 -8.52 -2.17
C PRO A 38 -11.02 -7.04 -2.39
N VAL A 39 -10.27 -6.40 -1.50
CA VAL A 39 -9.89 -4.97 -1.63
C VAL A 39 -8.93 -4.81 -2.79
N THR A 40 -7.87 -5.60 -2.83
CA THR A 40 -6.90 -5.61 -3.93
C THR A 40 -7.54 -5.95 -5.27
N MET A 41 -8.52 -6.87 -5.27
CA MET A 41 -9.31 -7.19 -6.48
C MET A 41 -10.15 -6.00 -6.95
N THR A 42 -10.72 -5.23 -6.03
CA THR A 42 -11.42 -3.98 -6.36
C THR A 42 -10.46 -2.96 -6.98
N GLY A 43 -9.24 -2.86 -6.47
CA GLY A 43 -8.19 -2.02 -7.06
C GLY A 43 -7.85 -2.40 -8.50
N PHE A 44 -7.70 -3.69 -8.78
CA PHE A 44 -7.51 -4.18 -10.16
C PHE A 44 -8.68 -3.81 -11.08
N ARG A 45 -9.92 -3.99 -10.62
CA ARG A 45 -11.11 -3.61 -11.40
C ARG A 45 -11.13 -2.11 -11.67
N THR A 46 -10.84 -1.28 -10.67
CA THR A 46 -10.77 0.18 -10.81
C THR A 46 -9.69 0.58 -11.83
N TRP A 47 -8.51 -0.03 -11.77
CA TRP A 47 -7.43 0.12 -12.75
C TRP A 47 -7.93 -0.11 -14.19
N ARG A 48 -8.65 -1.22 -14.41
CA ARG A 48 -9.16 -1.59 -15.73
C ARG A 48 -10.28 -0.66 -16.20
N GLN A 49 -11.23 -0.35 -15.32
CA GLN A 49 -12.40 0.46 -15.65
C GLN A 49 -12.05 1.94 -15.92
N ALA A 50 -11.06 2.47 -15.19
CA ALA A 50 -10.55 3.82 -15.42
C ALA A 50 -9.59 3.90 -16.63
N ALA A 51 -9.31 2.78 -17.30
CA ALA A 51 -8.46 2.66 -18.48
C ALA A 51 -7.04 3.25 -18.26
N CYS A 52 -6.50 3.12 -17.06
CA CYS A 52 -5.16 3.59 -16.72
C CYS A 52 -4.07 2.91 -17.55
N ASP A 53 -4.32 1.67 -17.97
CA ASP A 53 -3.43 0.86 -18.80
C ASP A 53 -3.17 1.46 -20.17
N ARG A 54 -4.07 2.31 -20.71
CA ARG A 54 -3.85 2.99 -21.99
C ARG A 54 -2.64 3.91 -21.99
N CYS A 55 -2.30 4.47 -20.84
CA CYS A 55 -1.17 5.37 -20.69
C CYS A 55 0.00 4.71 -19.95
N HIS A 56 -0.28 3.86 -18.97
CA HIS A 56 0.74 3.28 -18.10
C HIS A 56 1.19 1.87 -18.50
N GLY A 57 0.64 1.32 -19.59
CA GLY A 57 0.92 -0.03 -20.09
C GLY A 57 0.09 -1.11 -19.37
N ALA A 58 -0.17 -2.21 -20.05
CA ALA A 58 -1.03 -3.29 -19.57
C ALA A 58 -0.47 -4.00 -18.32
N ASN A 59 0.85 -3.99 -18.17
CA ASN A 59 1.58 -4.54 -17.01
C ASN A 59 2.13 -3.44 -16.09
N GLN A 60 1.66 -2.21 -16.19
CA GLN A 60 2.13 -1.02 -15.46
C GLN A 60 3.61 -0.68 -15.73
N GLU A 61 4.16 -1.17 -16.82
CA GLU A 61 5.54 -0.98 -17.26
C GLU A 61 5.84 0.43 -17.74
N GLY A 62 4.81 1.21 -18.07
CA GLY A 62 4.90 2.51 -18.74
C GLY A 62 4.66 2.40 -20.24
N LEU A 63 4.14 3.48 -20.83
CA LEU A 63 3.93 3.65 -22.28
C LEU A 63 4.07 5.14 -22.62
N VAL A 64 2.97 5.89 -22.75
CA VAL A 64 2.99 7.37 -22.79
C VAL A 64 3.19 7.95 -21.39
N GLY A 65 2.61 7.31 -20.36
CA GLY A 65 2.84 7.62 -18.97
C GLY A 65 3.99 6.81 -18.38
N PRO A 66 4.47 7.18 -17.18
CA PRO A 66 5.58 6.48 -16.54
C PRO A 66 5.22 5.07 -16.10
N SER A 67 6.25 4.22 -15.90
CA SER A 67 6.11 2.94 -15.23
C SER A 67 5.60 3.11 -13.80
N LEU A 68 4.44 2.55 -13.48
CA LEU A 68 3.89 2.57 -12.11
C LEU A 68 4.58 1.55 -11.21
N VAL A 69 5.08 0.45 -11.77
CA VAL A 69 5.90 -0.51 -11.04
C VAL A 69 7.15 0.17 -10.47
N ASN A 70 7.74 1.10 -11.21
CA ASN A 70 8.90 1.85 -10.73
C ASN A 70 8.49 3.05 -9.86
N SER A 71 7.48 3.81 -10.25
CA SER A 71 7.07 5.02 -9.54
C SER A 71 6.62 4.75 -8.11
N LEU A 72 5.87 3.67 -7.87
CA LEU A 72 5.37 3.33 -6.53
C LEU A 72 6.44 2.72 -5.60
N LYS A 73 7.67 2.55 -6.04
CA LYS A 73 8.79 2.21 -5.14
C LYS A 73 9.13 3.36 -4.19
N THR A 74 8.95 4.58 -4.64
CA THR A 74 9.30 5.80 -3.90
C THR A 74 8.11 6.70 -3.59
N LEU A 75 7.03 6.61 -4.37
CA LEU A 75 5.85 7.44 -4.21
C LEU A 75 5.05 7.02 -2.98
N THR A 76 4.85 7.95 -2.06
CA THR A 76 4.00 7.70 -0.89
C THR A 76 2.53 7.57 -1.29
N LYS A 77 1.71 6.95 -0.43
CA LYS A 77 0.27 6.87 -0.64
C LYS A 77 -0.37 8.24 -0.82
N GLN A 78 0.04 9.22 -0.01
CA GLN A 78 -0.48 10.58 -0.08
C GLN A 78 -0.17 11.25 -1.43
N GLU A 79 1.06 11.13 -1.91
CA GLU A 79 1.46 11.65 -3.22
C GLU A 79 0.73 10.95 -4.37
N PHE A 80 0.51 9.63 -4.25
CA PHE A 80 -0.30 8.87 -5.20
C PHE A 80 -1.74 9.40 -5.26
N VAL A 81 -2.41 9.53 -4.11
CA VAL A 81 -3.78 10.06 -4.03
C VAL A 81 -3.85 11.46 -4.62
N THR A 82 -2.93 12.34 -4.24
CA THR A 82 -2.86 13.72 -4.76
C THR A 82 -2.68 13.73 -6.29
N THR A 83 -1.78 12.87 -6.81
CA THR A 83 -1.52 12.78 -8.24
C THR A 83 -2.74 12.28 -9.02
N VAL A 84 -3.42 11.24 -8.54
CA VAL A 84 -4.61 10.70 -9.21
C VAL A 84 -5.77 11.68 -9.13
N THR A 85 -5.97 12.31 -7.97
CA THR A 85 -7.05 13.28 -7.77
C THR A 85 -6.90 14.51 -8.68
N ASN A 86 -5.70 15.10 -8.71
CA ASN A 86 -5.47 16.37 -9.41
C ASN A 86 -5.05 16.18 -10.87
N GLY A 87 -4.50 15.01 -11.21
CA GLY A 87 -3.84 14.77 -12.49
C GLY A 87 -2.53 15.54 -12.62
N ARG A 88 -1.96 15.50 -13.81
CA ARG A 88 -0.79 16.25 -14.26
C ARG A 88 -1.03 16.64 -15.71
N LEU A 89 -1.94 17.58 -15.94
CA LEU A 89 -2.39 17.97 -17.28
C LEU A 89 -1.25 18.41 -18.17
N GLU A 90 -0.27 19.11 -17.60
CA GLU A 90 0.94 19.54 -18.31
C GLU A 90 1.81 18.38 -18.83
N LYS A 91 1.58 17.17 -18.28
CA LYS A 91 2.24 15.91 -18.69
C LYS A 91 1.28 14.94 -19.36
N GLY A 92 0.05 15.37 -19.64
CA GLY A 92 -0.96 14.56 -20.32
C GLY A 92 -1.78 13.64 -19.41
N MET A 93 -1.59 13.65 -18.08
CA MET A 93 -2.39 12.88 -17.15
C MET A 93 -3.60 13.69 -16.70
N GLN A 94 -4.80 13.21 -17.02
CA GLN A 94 -6.05 13.84 -16.59
C GLN A 94 -6.28 13.72 -15.07
N SER A 95 -7.09 14.62 -14.51
CA SER A 95 -7.62 14.51 -13.16
C SER A 95 -8.70 13.43 -13.09
N PHE A 96 -8.68 12.64 -12.02
CA PHE A 96 -9.74 11.68 -11.68
C PHE A 96 -10.58 12.14 -10.47
N GLY A 97 -10.34 13.34 -9.95
CA GLY A 97 -11.03 13.86 -8.76
C GLY A 97 -12.55 13.94 -8.87
N ALA A 98 -13.10 14.09 -10.09
CA ALA A 98 -14.53 14.03 -10.36
C ALA A 98 -15.06 12.61 -10.62
N SER A 99 -14.19 11.62 -10.74
CA SER A 99 -14.60 10.22 -10.96
C SER A 99 -14.94 9.56 -9.65
N LYS A 100 -16.22 9.48 -9.32
CA LYS A 100 -16.71 8.80 -8.11
C LYS A 100 -16.17 7.36 -8.02
N GLN A 101 -16.14 6.64 -9.14
CA GLN A 101 -15.66 5.28 -9.22
C GLN A 101 -14.18 5.16 -8.80
N VAL A 102 -13.34 6.08 -9.25
CA VAL A 102 -11.90 6.08 -8.87
C VAL A 102 -11.73 6.52 -7.43
N MET A 103 -12.39 7.61 -7.04
CA MET A 103 -12.20 8.20 -5.72
C MET A 103 -12.73 7.33 -4.58
N ASP A 104 -13.87 6.67 -4.77
CA ASP A 104 -14.41 5.72 -3.77
C ASP A 104 -13.51 4.49 -3.58
N ASN A 105 -12.66 4.17 -4.57
CA ASN A 105 -11.80 2.99 -4.57
C ASN A 105 -10.30 3.34 -4.63
N ILE A 106 -9.92 4.57 -4.30
CA ILE A 106 -8.54 5.05 -4.45
C ILE A 106 -7.55 4.25 -3.61
N ASP A 107 -7.94 3.85 -2.40
CA ASP A 107 -7.12 3.05 -1.50
C ASP A 107 -6.93 1.62 -2.04
N ALA A 108 -7.99 1.03 -2.59
CA ALA A 108 -7.93 -0.28 -3.23
C ALA A 108 -7.05 -0.23 -4.50
N LEU A 109 -7.16 0.84 -5.30
CA LEU A 109 -6.32 1.07 -6.46
C LEU A 109 -4.84 1.16 -6.05
N TYR A 110 -4.54 1.90 -4.98
CA TYR A 110 -3.19 1.99 -4.43
C TYR A 110 -2.68 0.63 -3.97
N ALA A 111 -3.49 -0.16 -3.25
CA ALA A 111 -3.13 -1.50 -2.78
C ALA A 111 -2.73 -2.43 -3.93
N TYR A 112 -3.54 -2.48 -5.00
CA TYR A 112 -3.22 -3.27 -6.19
C TYR A 112 -1.90 -2.82 -6.84
N LEU A 113 -1.75 -1.53 -7.12
CA LEU A 113 -0.56 -0.99 -7.80
C LEU A 113 0.70 -1.12 -6.93
N LYS A 114 0.57 -0.94 -5.62
CA LYS A 114 1.67 -1.14 -4.67
C LYS A 114 2.11 -2.60 -4.62
N GLY A 115 1.16 -3.54 -4.58
CA GLY A 115 1.47 -4.97 -4.66
C GLY A 115 2.19 -5.36 -5.96
N ARG A 116 1.86 -4.70 -7.09
CA ARG A 116 2.60 -4.82 -8.36
C ARG A 116 4.02 -4.27 -8.24
N SER A 117 4.15 -3.08 -7.67
CA SER A 117 5.45 -2.41 -7.48
C SER A 117 6.39 -3.16 -6.56
N ASP A 118 5.86 -3.75 -5.49
CA ASP A 118 6.62 -4.55 -4.51
C ASP A 118 7.02 -5.93 -5.06
N GLY A 119 6.48 -6.33 -6.21
CA GLY A 119 6.72 -7.64 -6.82
C GLY A 119 5.93 -8.78 -6.17
N ALA A 120 5.06 -8.49 -5.20
CA ALA A 120 4.18 -9.47 -4.58
C ALA A 120 3.12 -9.98 -5.57
N ILE A 121 2.55 -9.07 -6.37
CA ILE A 121 1.65 -9.39 -7.48
C ILE A 121 2.49 -9.49 -8.75
N THR A 122 2.76 -10.71 -9.19
CA THR A 122 3.65 -10.99 -10.32
C THR A 122 2.97 -10.90 -11.69
N ARG A 123 1.63 -10.99 -11.72
CA ARG A 123 0.81 -10.87 -12.94
C ARG A 123 -0.04 -9.60 -12.88
N SER A 124 -0.17 -8.91 -14.01
CA SER A 124 -1.05 -7.74 -14.11
C SER A 124 -2.53 -8.11 -13.98
N LYS A 125 -2.94 -9.27 -14.50
CA LYS A 125 -4.27 -9.83 -14.30
C LYS A 125 -4.27 -10.69 -13.03
N VAL A 126 -5.12 -10.33 -12.09
CA VAL A 126 -5.29 -11.04 -10.82
C VAL A 126 -6.65 -11.76 -10.75
N GLU A 127 -6.74 -12.72 -9.85
CA GLU A 127 -7.93 -13.51 -9.56
C GLU A 127 -8.31 -13.36 -8.09
N PRO A 128 -9.60 -13.53 -7.73
CA PRO A 128 -10.00 -13.49 -6.34
C PRO A 128 -9.40 -14.66 -5.56
N LEU A 129 -8.96 -14.38 -4.34
CA LEU A 129 -8.60 -15.43 -3.39
C LEU A 129 -9.86 -16.24 -3.05
N ALA A 130 -9.75 -17.57 -3.13
CA ALA A 130 -10.84 -18.45 -2.71
C ALA A 130 -11.11 -18.27 -1.21
N GLN A 131 -12.39 -18.13 -0.85
CA GLN A 131 -12.86 -18.07 0.54
C GLN A 131 -12.90 -19.47 1.13
#